data_d448dce0411ced250e6b1fa0d904c068
#
_entry.id   d448dce0411ced250e6b1fa0d904c068
#
_cell.length_a   1.000
_cell.length_b   1.000
_cell.length_c   1.000
_cell.angle_alpha   90.00
_cell.angle_beta   90.00
_cell.angle_gamma   90.00
#
_symmetry.space_group_name_H-M   'P 1'
#
loop_
_entity.id
_entity.type
_entity.pdbx_description
1 polymer ?
#
loop_
_entity_poly.entity_id
_entity_poly.type
_entity_poly.pdbx_seq_one_letter_code
_entity_poly.pdbx_strand_id
1 'polypeptide(L)'
;MDAPRDATMGSPLLVPFDGSAHAESVFPYVALLADGDQDVILLQVVPEAHSVNSPLGDVMLSANELRQATETAARADLDRAAARLASLAPSLRIEHLVETGDPSQRISEVATRREARGILLSSQGVSATGPGGFGTVVGRVVSMAPVPVMVVRPNGIAPDPDLVARFVIAHDGSHHAARAVPLAQDLASRLSAHIHILTVIEDEESPLSGGVAATIDPHLRDEAQADALNLARHRIEGTGAQLMRQGLPASWQVLAGPAAPAIIAACVDRDVLVITSHGQSSSPWVLGSVAEKLLRDSRVPVILLRTSSGAEGAAP
;
A
#
# COMPACT_ATOMS: atom_id res chain seq x y z
N MET A 1 5.22 -19.83 -16.58
CA MET A 1 6.43 -18.97 -16.57
C MET A 1 5.95 -17.56 -16.90
N ASP A 2 5.26 -16.95 -15.93
CA ASP A 2 4.85 -15.53 -16.03
C ASP A 2 5.82 -14.73 -15.17
N ALA A 3 6.78 -14.13 -15.84
CA ALA A 3 7.55 -13.02 -15.27
C ALA A 3 6.55 -11.95 -14.78
N PRO A 4 6.84 -11.21 -13.70
CA PRO A 4 6.04 -10.05 -13.37
C PRO A 4 6.02 -9.18 -14.62
N ARG A 5 4.82 -8.98 -15.18
CA ARG A 5 4.65 -8.11 -16.34
C ARG A 5 5.26 -6.77 -15.94
N ASP A 6 6.25 -6.34 -16.71
CA ASP A 6 6.74 -4.96 -16.64
C ASP A 6 5.50 -4.07 -16.65
N ALA A 7 5.39 -3.21 -15.64
CA ALA A 7 4.34 -2.23 -15.56
C ALA A 7 4.51 -1.30 -16.77
N THR A 8 3.83 -1.65 -17.87
CA THR A 8 3.94 -0.98 -19.14
C THR A 8 3.57 0.48 -18.97
N MET A 9 4.40 1.37 -19.49
CA MET A 9 4.08 2.78 -19.71
C MET A 9 2.72 2.84 -20.43
N GLY A 10 1.68 3.30 -19.73
CA GLY A 10 0.31 3.37 -20.25
C GLY A 10 -0.78 2.73 -19.39
N SER A 11 -0.45 1.91 -18.40
CA SER A 11 -1.46 1.34 -17.49
C SER A 11 -1.96 2.39 -16.48
N PRO A 12 -3.30 2.51 -16.26
CA PRO A 12 -3.85 3.57 -15.42
C PRO A 12 -3.56 3.36 -13.93
N LEU A 13 -3.58 4.46 -13.18
CA LEU A 13 -3.73 4.42 -11.72
C LEU A 13 -5.22 4.32 -11.37
N LEU A 14 -5.58 3.40 -10.50
CA LEU A 14 -6.94 3.27 -9.98
C LEU A 14 -7.05 3.99 -8.63
N VAL A 15 -7.98 4.92 -8.55
CA VAL A 15 -8.22 5.74 -7.35
C VAL A 15 -9.66 5.53 -6.89
N PRO A 16 -9.88 4.63 -5.94
CA PRO A 16 -11.19 4.47 -5.31
C PRO A 16 -11.57 5.74 -4.55
N PHE A 17 -12.79 6.21 -4.78
CA PHE A 17 -13.33 7.43 -4.21
C PHE A 17 -14.72 7.17 -3.62
N ASP A 18 -14.97 7.61 -2.40
CA ASP A 18 -16.24 7.40 -1.69
C ASP A 18 -17.03 8.69 -1.44
N GLY A 19 -16.64 9.79 -2.09
CA GLY A 19 -17.24 11.11 -1.90
C GLY A 19 -16.74 11.86 -0.67
N SER A 20 -15.88 11.28 0.15
CA SER A 20 -15.37 11.92 1.37
C SER A 20 -14.16 12.83 1.10
N ALA A 21 -14.00 13.84 1.93
CA ALA A 21 -12.78 14.67 1.94
C ALA A 21 -11.52 13.85 2.28
N HIS A 22 -11.68 12.75 3.02
CA HIS A 22 -10.58 11.84 3.33
C HIS A 22 -10.05 11.13 2.08
N ALA A 23 -10.93 10.74 1.16
CA ALA A 23 -10.53 10.12 -0.10
C ALA A 23 -9.69 11.04 -0.98
N GLU A 24 -9.84 12.36 -0.87
CA GLU A 24 -9.04 13.33 -1.62
C GLU A 24 -7.59 13.44 -1.12
N SER A 25 -7.27 12.92 0.06
CA SER A 25 -5.90 12.94 0.60
C SER A 25 -4.88 12.23 -0.28
N VAL A 26 -5.32 11.37 -1.20
CA VAL A 26 -4.45 10.67 -2.15
C VAL A 26 -4.10 11.50 -3.38
N PHE A 27 -4.86 12.56 -3.71
CA PHE A 27 -4.71 13.31 -4.95
C PHE A 27 -3.32 13.88 -5.20
N PRO A 28 -2.62 14.46 -4.19
CA PRO A 28 -1.25 14.90 -4.39
C PRO A 28 -0.30 13.77 -4.79
N TYR A 29 -0.50 12.58 -4.23
CA TYR A 29 0.29 11.40 -4.58
C TYR A 29 -0.10 10.85 -5.96
N VAL A 30 -1.37 10.94 -6.36
CA VAL A 30 -1.80 10.64 -7.73
C VAL A 30 -1.11 11.58 -8.71
N ALA A 31 -1.12 12.88 -8.44
CA ALA A 31 -0.46 13.89 -9.27
C ALA A 31 1.04 13.67 -9.41
N LEU A 32 1.70 13.21 -8.32
CA LEU A 32 3.12 12.91 -8.31
C LEU A 32 3.48 11.62 -9.01
N LEU A 33 2.68 10.57 -8.81
CA LEU A 33 2.97 9.21 -9.31
C LEU A 33 2.47 8.97 -10.73
N ALA A 34 1.48 9.76 -11.20
CA ALA A 34 1.01 9.71 -12.57
C ALA A 34 1.95 10.55 -13.45
N ASP A 35 2.61 9.91 -14.41
CA ASP A 35 3.50 10.58 -15.36
C ASP A 35 2.72 11.21 -16.51
N GLY A 36 2.79 12.54 -16.63
CA GLY A 36 2.39 13.27 -17.84
C GLY A 36 1.00 12.90 -18.37
N ASP A 37 0.93 12.28 -19.54
CA ASP A 37 -0.30 11.88 -20.23
C ASP A 37 -0.95 10.58 -19.68
N GLN A 38 -0.66 10.17 -18.47
CA GLN A 38 -1.18 8.91 -17.94
C GLN A 38 -2.64 8.99 -17.55
N ASP A 39 -3.32 7.85 -17.73
CA ASP A 39 -4.71 7.68 -17.36
C ASP A 39 -4.86 7.44 -15.85
N VAL A 40 -5.81 8.14 -15.26
CA VAL A 40 -6.28 7.94 -13.89
C VAL A 40 -7.73 7.54 -13.94
N ILE A 41 -8.10 6.45 -13.29
CA ILE A 41 -9.49 6.03 -13.14
C ILE A 41 -9.95 6.40 -11.74
N LEU A 42 -10.84 7.39 -11.63
CA LEU A 42 -11.58 7.65 -10.40
C LEU A 42 -12.76 6.69 -10.34
N LEU A 43 -12.76 5.78 -9.38
CA LEU A 43 -13.78 4.75 -9.22
C LEU A 43 -14.62 5.01 -7.98
N GLN A 44 -15.94 5.14 -8.16
CA GLN A 44 -16.88 5.11 -7.05
C GLN A 44 -17.72 3.84 -7.12
N VAL A 45 -17.77 3.09 -6.03
CA VAL A 45 -18.59 1.89 -5.91
C VAL A 45 -19.82 2.22 -5.07
N VAL A 46 -20.99 2.08 -5.66
CA VAL A 46 -22.28 2.32 -4.99
C VAL A 46 -22.90 1.00 -4.54
N PRO A 47 -23.62 0.97 -3.41
CA PRO A 47 -24.29 -0.25 -2.96
C PRO A 47 -25.40 -0.68 -3.93
N GLU A 48 -25.74 -1.96 -3.91
CA GLU A 48 -26.91 -2.46 -4.60
C GLU A 48 -28.18 -1.81 -4.04
N ALA A 49 -29.01 -1.29 -4.93
CA ALA A 49 -30.26 -0.64 -4.54
C ALA A 49 -31.38 -1.68 -4.34
N HIS A 50 -32.06 -1.59 -3.22
CA HIS A 50 -33.27 -2.37 -2.93
C HIS A 50 -34.46 -1.43 -2.77
N SER A 51 -35.67 -1.89 -3.16
CA SER A 51 -36.88 -1.11 -2.98
C SER A 51 -37.10 -0.77 -1.50
N VAL A 52 -37.48 0.47 -1.24
CA VAL A 52 -37.94 0.91 0.08
C VAL A 52 -39.45 0.82 0.14
N ASN A 53 -39.95 0.01 1.08
CA ASN A 53 -41.37 -0.22 1.27
C ASN A 53 -41.86 0.52 2.53
N SER A 54 -43.12 0.95 2.51
CA SER A 54 -43.80 1.45 3.69
C SER A 54 -44.05 0.31 4.70
N PRO A 55 -44.37 0.61 5.94
CA PRO A 55 -44.76 -0.40 6.94
C PRO A 55 -46.00 -1.22 6.52
N LEU A 56 -46.78 -0.71 5.57
CA LEU A 56 -47.97 -1.38 5.02
C LEU A 56 -47.65 -2.22 3.76
N GLY A 57 -46.37 -2.24 3.31
CA GLY A 57 -45.90 -3.02 2.17
C GLY A 57 -45.93 -2.29 0.81
N ASP A 58 -46.42 -1.06 0.74
CA ASP A 58 -46.40 -0.28 -0.50
C ASP A 58 -44.99 0.18 -0.85
N VAL A 59 -44.64 0.09 -2.14
CA VAL A 59 -43.33 0.58 -2.64
C VAL A 59 -43.30 2.10 -2.58
N MET A 60 -42.49 2.67 -1.73
CA MET A 60 -42.28 4.12 -1.62
C MET A 60 -41.25 4.62 -2.64
N LEU A 61 -40.14 3.85 -2.80
CA LEU A 61 -39.12 4.09 -3.81
C LEU A 61 -38.74 2.75 -4.43
N SER A 62 -38.77 2.69 -5.73
CA SER A 62 -38.32 1.50 -6.46
C SER A 62 -36.81 1.36 -6.43
N ALA A 63 -36.31 0.14 -6.52
CA ALA A 63 -34.87 -0.12 -6.63
C ALA A 63 -34.24 0.63 -7.83
N ASN A 64 -35.00 0.81 -8.93
CA ASN A 64 -34.49 1.53 -10.10
C ASN A 64 -34.35 3.04 -9.87
N GLU A 65 -35.30 3.68 -9.19
CA GLU A 65 -35.22 5.10 -8.82
C GLU A 65 -34.05 5.35 -7.86
N LEU A 66 -33.88 4.48 -6.85
CA LEU A 66 -32.76 4.57 -5.93
C LEU A 66 -31.43 4.39 -6.66
N ARG A 67 -31.32 3.41 -7.56
CA ARG A 67 -30.10 3.18 -8.34
C ARG A 67 -29.76 4.40 -9.19
N GLN A 68 -30.72 4.97 -9.92
CA GLN A 68 -30.52 6.15 -10.75
C GLN A 68 -30.10 7.36 -9.93
N ALA A 69 -30.73 7.59 -8.78
CA ALA A 69 -30.39 8.70 -7.89
C ALA A 69 -28.95 8.53 -7.34
N THR A 70 -28.59 7.33 -6.90
CA THR A 70 -27.26 7.04 -6.34
C THR A 70 -26.17 7.15 -7.42
N GLU A 71 -26.42 6.62 -8.64
CA GLU A 71 -25.47 6.76 -9.75
C GLU A 71 -25.28 8.23 -10.17
N THR A 72 -26.37 9.01 -10.17
CA THR A 72 -26.29 10.45 -10.51
C THR A 72 -25.50 11.22 -9.47
N ALA A 73 -25.72 10.93 -8.20
CA ALA A 73 -24.94 11.53 -7.10
C ALA A 73 -23.45 11.14 -7.19
N ALA A 74 -23.17 9.86 -7.44
CA ALA A 74 -21.79 9.37 -7.57
C ALA A 74 -21.06 10.04 -8.75
N ARG A 75 -21.72 10.22 -9.89
CA ARG A 75 -21.12 10.96 -11.03
C ARG A 75 -20.80 12.41 -10.68
N ALA A 76 -21.71 13.11 -10.00
CA ALA A 76 -21.48 14.47 -9.56
C ALA A 76 -20.31 14.57 -8.54
N ASP A 77 -20.15 13.57 -7.68
CA ASP A 77 -19.00 13.49 -6.76
C ASP A 77 -17.70 13.28 -7.53
N LEU A 78 -17.69 12.37 -8.51
CA LEU A 78 -16.53 12.12 -9.37
C LEU A 78 -16.16 13.34 -10.22
N ASP A 79 -17.13 14.10 -10.73
CA ASP A 79 -16.88 15.33 -11.49
C ASP A 79 -16.16 16.37 -10.61
N ARG A 80 -16.59 16.53 -9.35
CA ARG A 80 -15.92 17.44 -8.40
C ARG A 80 -14.52 16.96 -8.07
N ALA A 81 -14.37 15.67 -7.81
CA ALA A 81 -13.06 15.06 -7.51
C ALA A 81 -12.09 15.22 -8.69
N ALA A 82 -12.56 14.97 -9.92
CA ALA A 82 -11.75 15.13 -11.12
C ALA A 82 -11.33 16.59 -11.35
N ALA A 83 -12.23 17.54 -11.14
CA ALA A 83 -11.86 18.96 -11.23
C ALA A 83 -10.78 19.37 -10.22
N ARG A 84 -10.84 18.84 -9.01
CA ARG A 84 -9.79 19.07 -7.99
C ARG A 84 -8.47 18.40 -8.38
N LEU A 85 -8.49 17.16 -8.83
CA LEU A 85 -7.30 16.45 -9.28
C LEU A 85 -6.68 17.14 -10.51
N ALA A 86 -7.49 17.55 -11.48
CA ALA A 86 -7.04 18.30 -12.64
C ALA A 86 -6.40 19.65 -12.28
N SER A 87 -6.82 20.29 -11.19
CA SER A 87 -6.17 21.52 -10.70
C SER A 87 -4.77 21.27 -10.15
N LEU A 88 -4.48 20.07 -9.65
CA LEU A 88 -3.15 19.65 -9.17
C LEU A 88 -2.25 19.17 -10.32
N ALA A 89 -2.82 18.50 -11.29
CA ALA A 89 -2.11 17.91 -12.42
C ALA A 89 -2.93 18.01 -13.72
N PRO A 90 -2.85 19.16 -14.42
CA PRO A 90 -3.70 19.45 -15.58
C PRO A 90 -3.46 18.54 -16.79
N SER A 91 -2.32 17.86 -16.85
CA SER A 91 -1.98 16.95 -17.95
C SER A 91 -2.60 15.55 -17.82
N LEU A 92 -3.18 15.20 -16.66
CA LEU A 92 -3.74 13.89 -16.44
C LEU A 92 -5.04 13.67 -17.23
N ARG A 93 -5.16 12.49 -17.82
CA ARG A 93 -6.44 12.01 -18.37
C ARG A 93 -7.21 11.28 -17.28
N ILE A 94 -8.34 11.84 -16.89
CA ILE A 94 -9.15 11.32 -15.78
C ILE A 94 -10.41 10.69 -16.34
N GLU A 95 -10.58 9.39 -16.11
CA GLU A 95 -11.78 8.64 -16.43
C GLU A 95 -12.64 8.49 -15.17
N HIS A 96 -13.96 8.66 -15.31
CA HIS A 96 -14.92 8.43 -14.23
C HIS A 96 -15.57 7.06 -14.41
N LEU A 97 -15.57 6.25 -13.36
CA LEU A 97 -16.18 4.94 -13.37
C LEU A 97 -17.07 4.77 -12.12
N VAL A 98 -18.33 4.42 -12.35
CA VAL A 98 -19.25 4.03 -11.27
C VAL A 98 -19.56 2.55 -11.42
N GLU A 99 -19.32 1.79 -10.37
CA GLU A 99 -19.64 0.36 -10.27
C GLU A 99 -20.63 0.11 -9.14
N THR A 100 -21.35 -1.00 -9.20
CA THR A 100 -22.33 -1.38 -8.17
C THR A 100 -21.93 -2.68 -7.50
N GLY A 101 -22.01 -2.76 -6.17
CA GLY A 101 -21.74 -3.97 -5.39
C GLY A 101 -20.83 -3.77 -4.17
N ASP A 102 -20.09 -4.81 -3.80
CA ASP A 102 -19.12 -4.73 -2.69
C ASP A 102 -17.88 -3.92 -3.13
N PRO A 103 -17.55 -2.82 -2.42
CA PRO A 103 -16.45 -1.95 -2.83
C PRO A 103 -15.11 -2.66 -2.96
N SER A 104 -14.74 -3.53 -2.02
CA SER A 104 -13.44 -4.20 -2.03
C SER A 104 -13.30 -5.16 -3.21
N GLN A 105 -14.36 -5.88 -3.52
CA GLN A 105 -14.41 -6.79 -4.65
C GLN A 105 -14.35 -6.02 -5.98
N ARG A 106 -15.20 -4.99 -6.16
CA ARG A 106 -15.26 -4.19 -7.39
C ARG A 106 -13.94 -3.46 -7.67
N ILE A 107 -13.30 -2.90 -6.64
CA ILE A 107 -11.99 -2.26 -6.79
C ILE A 107 -10.97 -3.26 -7.35
N SER A 108 -10.91 -4.49 -6.79
CA SER A 108 -9.96 -5.51 -7.24
C SER A 108 -10.27 -6.02 -8.64
N GLU A 109 -11.55 -6.21 -8.98
CA GLU A 109 -12.00 -6.60 -10.33
C GLU A 109 -11.68 -5.53 -11.38
N VAL A 110 -11.94 -4.25 -11.05
CA VAL A 110 -11.61 -3.12 -11.95
C VAL A 110 -10.10 -3.02 -12.14
N ALA A 111 -9.32 -3.16 -11.08
CA ALA A 111 -7.86 -3.14 -11.18
C ALA A 111 -7.34 -4.21 -12.14
N THR A 112 -7.92 -5.43 -12.08
CA THR A 112 -7.59 -6.53 -13.00
C THR A 112 -8.05 -6.23 -14.42
N ARG A 113 -9.32 -5.88 -14.59
CA ARG A 113 -9.96 -5.66 -15.91
C ARG A 113 -9.31 -4.51 -16.69
N ARG A 114 -8.89 -3.46 -15.99
CA ARG A 114 -8.29 -2.26 -16.56
C ARG A 114 -6.76 -2.32 -16.58
N GLU A 115 -6.18 -3.44 -16.19
CA GLU A 115 -4.73 -3.62 -16.09
C GLU A 115 -4.05 -2.48 -15.33
N ALA A 116 -4.67 -2.04 -14.23
CA ALA A 116 -4.14 -0.94 -13.43
C ALA A 116 -2.72 -1.27 -12.92
N ARG A 117 -1.83 -0.30 -12.95
CA ARG A 117 -0.46 -0.46 -12.42
C ARG A 117 -0.39 -0.32 -10.89
N GLY A 118 -1.41 0.27 -10.28
CA GLY A 118 -1.50 0.44 -8.84
C GLY A 118 -2.84 1.00 -8.41
N ILE A 119 -3.15 0.84 -7.14
CA ILE A 119 -4.33 1.39 -6.49
C ILE A 119 -3.87 2.39 -5.44
N LEU A 120 -4.43 3.61 -5.44
CA LEU A 120 -4.18 4.61 -4.41
C LEU A 120 -5.47 4.88 -3.66
N LEU A 121 -5.46 4.68 -2.35
CA LEU A 121 -6.65 4.90 -1.53
C LEU A 121 -6.31 5.48 -0.15
N SER A 122 -7.27 6.20 0.41
CA SER A 122 -7.18 6.70 1.78
C SER A 122 -7.39 5.58 2.79
N SER A 123 -6.66 5.60 3.89
CA SER A 123 -6.85 4.65 5.00
C SER A 123 -8.23 4.79 5.68
N GLN A 124 -8.93 5.90 5.46
CA GLN A 124 -10.24 6.23 6.03
C GLN A 124 -11.18 6.70 4.92
N GLY A 125 -12.46 6.33 5.04
CA GLY A 125 -13.53 6.77 4.18
C GLY A 125 -14.71 7.31 4.99
N VAL A 126 -15.88 7.42 4.35
CA VAL A 126 -17.14 7.91 4.97
C VAL A 126 -17.50 7.16 6.25
N SER A 127 -17.21 5.86 6.31
CA SER A 127 -17.59 4.99 7.46
C SER A 127 -16.57 5.00 8.60
N ALA A 128 -15.47 5.75 8.49
CA ALA A 128 -14.43 5.76 9.51
C ALA A 128 -14.89 6.54 10.75
N THR A 129 -15.17 5.84 11.84
CA THR A 129 -15.53 6.43 13.12
C THR A 129 -14.30 6.53 14.02
N GLY A 130 -13.81 7.75 14.22
CA GLY A 130 -12.75 8.06 15.18
C GLY A 130 -11.34 8.21 14.58
N PRO A 131 -10.44 8.89 15.30
CA PRO A 131 -9.06 9.09 14.87
C PRO A 131 -8.30 7.75 14.89
N GLY A 132 -7.69 7.39 13.79
CA GLY A 132 -6.86 6.18 13.64
C GLY A 132 -7.60 4.93 13.14
N GLY A 133 -8.87 5.02 12.77
CA GLY A 133 -9.61 3.89 12.18
C GLY A 133 -9.02 3.45 10.83
N PHE A 134 -8.68 2.16 10.71
CA PHE A 134 -8.33 1.55 9.44
C PHE A 134 -9.62 1.01 8.81
N GLY A 135 -9.96 1.52 7.61
CA GLY A 135 -11.23 1.20 6.96
C GLY A 135 -11.34 -0.28 6.58
N THR A 136 -12.52 -0.87 6.77
CA THR A 136 -12.77 -2.28 6.39
C THR A 136 -12.53 -2.52 4.91
N VAL A 137 -12.90 -1.58 4.04
CA VAL A 137 -12.66 -1.67 2.58
C VAL A 137 -11.17 -1.70 2.30
N VAL A 138 -10.39 -0.82 2.94
CA VAL A 138 -8.93 -0.76 2.77
C VAL A 138 -8.27 -2.10 3.12
N GLY A 139 -8.60 -2.67 4.28
CA GLY A 139 -8.05 -3.96 4.71
C GLY A 139 -8.35 -5.08 3.72
N ARG A 140 -9.57 -5.13 3.18
CA ARG A 140 -9.96 -6.14 2.19
C ARG A 140 -9.30 -5.89 0.83
N VAL A 141 -9.24 -4.63 0.35
CA VAL A 141 -8.53 -4.29 -0.90
C VAL A 141 -7.07 -4.69 -0.82
N VAL A 142 -6.37 -4.32 0.25
CA VAL A 142 -4.96 -4.67 0.47
C VAL A 142 -4.73 -6.19 0.44
N SER A 143 -5.69 -6.97 0.97
CA SER A 143 -5.61 -8.45 0.99
C SER A 143 -5.94 -9.09 -0.36
N MET A 144 -6.66 -8.41 -1.25
CA MET A 144 -7.19 -8.98 -2.51
C MET A 144 -6.55 -8.39 -3.77
N ALA A 145 -5.98 -7.19 -3.69
CA ALA A 145 -5.51 -6.45 -4.85
C ALA A 145 -4.47 -7.24 -5.68
N PRO A 146 -4.62 -7.26 -7.02
CA PRO A 146 -3.67 -7.92 -7.91
C PRO A 146 -2.42 -7.07 -8.20
N VAL A 147 -2.44 -5.80 -7.78
CA VAL A 147 -1.41 -4.79 -8.05
C VAL A 147 -0.97 -4.10 -6.76
N PRO A 148 0.14 -3.36 -6.74
CA PRO A 148 0.56 -2.58 -5.58
C PRO A 148 -0.54 -1.64 -5.09
N VAL A 149 -0.68 -1.53 -3.77
CA VAL A 149 -1.67 -0.65 -3.14
C VAL A 149 -0.96 0.39 -2.30
N MET A 150 -1.15 1.66 -2.64
CA MET A 150 -0.70 2.76 -1.80
C MET A 150 -1.83 3.21 -0.88
N VAL A 151 -1.57 3.19 0.41
CA VAL A 151 -2.52 3.64 1.44
C VAL A 151 -2.00 4.94 2.04
N VAL A 152 -2.82 5.99 1.94
CA VAL A 152 -2.51 7.32 2.47
C VAL A 152 -3.40 7.63 3.68
N ARG A 153 -2.81 8.19 4.73
CA ARG A 153 -3.56 8.60 5.91
C ARG A 153 -4.06 10.06 5.76
N PRO A 154 -5.37 10.34 5.92
CA PRO A 154 -5.93 11.68 5.67
C PRO A 154 -5.33 12.81 6.52
N ASN A 155 -4.92 12.47 7.76
CA ASN A 155 -4.30 13.41 8.70
C ASN A 155 -2.78 13.27 8.71
N GLY A 156 -2.23 12.66 7.68
CA GLY A 156 -0.79 12.59 7.44
C GLY A 156 -0.25 13.97 7.05
N ILE A 157 1.02 13.98 6.78
CA ILE A 157 1.75 15.19 6.41
C ILE A 157 1.13 15.77 5.13
N ALA A 158 0.85 17.08 5.16
CA ALA A 158 0.32 17.78 4.00
C ALA A 158 1.32 17.70 2.83
N PRO A 159 0.83 17.45 1.60
CA PRO A 159 1.70 17.34 0.45
C PRO A 159 2.38 18.66 0.10
N ASP A 160 3.69 18.65 0.10
CA ASP A 160 4.58 19.63 -0.48
C ASP A 160 4.88 19.22 -1.95
N PRO A 161 5.10 20.10 -2.91
CA PRO A 161 5.54 19.74 -4.27
C PRO A 161 6.80 18.87 -4.31
N ASP A 162 7.63 18.91 -3.28
CA ASP A 162 8.74 17.97 -3.07
C ASP A 162 8.35 16.77 -2.22
N LEU A 163 7.22 16.18 -2.47
CA LEU A 163 6.41 15.33 -1.62
C LEU A 163 7.11 14.08 -1.11
N VAL A 164 7.95 13.48 -1.93
CA VAL A 164 8.65 12.25 -1.60
C VAL A 164 10.14 12.47 -1.72
N ALA A 165 10.83 12.47 -0.58
CA ALA A 165 12.28 12.56 -0.52
C ALA A 165 12.92 11.18 -0.49
N ARG A 166 12.21 10.17 0.08
CA ARG A 166 12.81 8.86 0.34
C ARG A 166 11.77 7.74 0.29
N PHE A 167 12.12 6.65 -0.38
CA PHE A 167 11.42 5.37 -0.27
C PHE A 167 12.12 4.49 0.76
N VAL A 168 11.42 4.16 1.83
CA VAL A 168 11.91 3.28 2.90
C VAL A 168 11.41 1.86 2.62
N ILE A 169 12.32 0.93 2.33
CA ILE A 169 11.98 -0.47 2.09
C ILE A 169 12.18 -1.23 3.39
N ALA A 170 11.10 -1.74 3.99
CA ALA A 170 11.20 -2.66 5.11
C ALA A 170 11.56 -4.06 4.58
N HIS A 171 12.76 -4.54 4.92
CA HIS A 171 13.35 -5.74 4.35
C HIS A 171 13.81 -6.69 5.46
N ASP A 172 13.19 -7.87 5.56
CA ASP A 172 13.50 -8.92 6.54
C ASP A 172 14.52 -9.95 6.04
N GLY A 173 15.15 -9.69 4.89
CA GLY A 173 16.08 -10.61 4.26
C GLY A 173 15.43 -11.71 3.41
N SER A 174 14.10 -11.78 3.34
CA SER A 174 13.38 -12.78 2.54
C SER A 174 13.34 -12.42 1.05
N HIS A 175 13.13 -13.44 0.20
CA HIS A 175 12.85 -13.25 -1.22
C HIS A 175 11.56 -12.44 -1.45
N HIS A 176 10.60 -12.55 -0.54
CA HIS A 176 9.35 -11.77 -0.62
C HIS A 176 9.65 -10.28 -0.46
N ALA A 177 10.41 -9.90 0.57
CA ALA A 177 10.80 -8.49 0.79
C ALA A 177 11.65 -7.93 -0.36
N ALA A 178 12.51 -8.76 -0.99
CA ALA A 178 13.29 -8.35 -2.14
C ALA A 178 12.44 -7.93 -3.35
N ARG A 179 11.20 -8.39 -3.47
CA ARG A 179 10.27 -7.98 -4.55
C ARG A 179 9.82 -6.51 -4.43
N ALA A 180 9.97 -5.88 -3.28
CA ALA A 180 9.70 -4.46 -3.10
C ALA A 180 10.77 -3.56 -3.77
N VAL A 181 11.99 -4.09 -3.94
CA VAL A 181 13.13 -3.31 -4.44
C VAL A 181 12.90 -2.78 -5.86
N PRO A 182 12.49 -3.59 -6.87
CA PRO A 182 12.26 -3.08 -8.22
C PRO A 182 11.20 -1.97 -8.29
N LEU A 183 10.11 -2.09 -7.53
CA LEU A 183 9.09 -1.03 -7.47
C LEU A 183 9.65 0.27 -6.88
N ALA A 184 10.37 0.17 -5.76
CA ALA A 184 10.99 1.33 -5.15
C ALA A 184 12.05 1.97 -6.06
N GLN A 185 12.78 1.17 -6.85
CA GLN A 185 13.74 1.65 -7.85
C GLN A 185 13.07 2.45 -8.95
N ASP A 186 11.99 1.92 -9.54
CA ASP A 186 11.23 2.62 -10.58
C ASP A 186 10.73 3.97 -10.06
N LEU A 187 10.05 3.97 -8.90
CA LEU A 187 9.51 5.18 -8.30
C LEU A 187 10.61 6.19 -7.90
N ALA A 188 11.71 5.72 -7.31
CA ALA A 188 12.82 6.58 -6.90
C ALA A 188 13.52 7.20 -8.11
N SER A 189 13.72 6.44 -9.19
CA SER A 189 14.31 6.94 -10.44
C SER A 189 13.47 8.07 -11.04
N ARG A 190 12.16 7.89 -11.09
CA ARG A 190 11.21 8.86 -11.65
C ARG A 190 11.11 10.13 -10.82
N LEU A 191 11.17 10.01 -9.50
CA LEU A 191 11.01 11.12 -8.57
C LEU A 191 12.34 11.70 -8.08
N SER A 192 13.48 11.20 -8.57
CA SER A 192 14.82 11.57 -8.08
C SER A 192 14.94 11.43 -6.56
N ALA A 193 14.25 10.44 -5.99
CA ALA A 193 14.19 10.20 -4.56
C ALA A 193 15.28 9.24 -4.09
N HIS A 194 15.58 9.28 -2.78
CA HIS A 194 16.52 8.37 -2.14
C HIS A 194 15.87 7.03 -1.79
N ILE A 195 16.60 5.92 -1.83
CA ILE A 195 16.16 4.62 -1.32
C ILE A 195 16.82 4.34 0.02
N HIS A 196 16.02 3.98 1.03
CA HIS A 196 16.52 3.57 2.33
C HIS A 196 16.05 2.14 2.65
N ILE A 197 16.99 1.20 2.77
CA ILE A 197 16.68 -0.18 3.13
C ILE A 197 16.77 -0.31 4.65
N LEU A 198 15.69 -0.73 5.27
CA LEU A 198 15.58 -0.88 6.72
C LEU A 198 15.28 -2.32 7.09
N THR A 199 16.12 -2.91 7.91
CA THR A 199 15.94 -4.23 8.51
C THR A 199 15.81 -4.09 10.01
N VAL A 200 14.87 -4.82 10.61
CA VAL A 200 14.72 -4.89 12.06
C VAL A 200 14.90 -6.34 12.50
N ILE A 201 15.73 -6.55 13.51
CA ILE A 201 15.91 -7.84 14.16
C ILE A 201 15.12 -7.81 15.46
N GLU A 202 14.12 -8.68 15.55
CA GLU A 202 13.33 -8.84 16.77
C GLU A 202 14.07 -9.73 17.77
N ASP A 203 14.14 -9.29 19.02
CA ASP A 203 14.78 -10.07 20.10
C ASP A 203 14.02 -11.41 20.37
N GLU A 204 12.76 -11.49 19.96
CA GLU A 204 11.91 -12.68 20.11
C GLU A 204 12.16 -13.76 19.04
N GLU A 205 12.81 -13.43 17.93
CA GLU A 205 13.16 -14.40 16.88
C GLU A 205 14.43 -15.22 17.22
N SER A 206 15.07 -14.93 18.34
CA SER A 206 16.06 -15.85 18.87
C SER A 206 15.36 -17.20 19.11
N PRO A 207 15.86 -18.33 18.55
CA PRO A 207 15.33 -19.68 18.84
C PRO A 207 15.26 -20.00 20.34
N LEU A 208 15.64 -19.07 21.17
CA LEU A 208 15.81 -19.09 22.60
C LEU A 208 14.69 -18.37 23.37
N SER A 209 13.68 -17.80 22.70
CA SER A 209 12.58 -17.06 23.36
C SER A 209 11.56 -17.95 24.10
N GLY A 210 11.59 -19.26 23.93
CA GLY A 210 10.84 -20.18 24.80
C GLY A 210 11.58 -20.39 26.11
N GLY A 211 10.92 -20.67 27.22
CA GLY A 211 11.42 -20.81 28.61
C GLY A 211 12.84 -21.35 28.88
N VAL A 212 13.57 -21.72 27.83
CA VAL A 212 14.99 -22.09 27.82
C VAL A 212 15.87 -20.83 27.81
N ALA A 213 15.34 -19.69 27.39
CA ALA A 213 16.10 -18.43 27.30
C ALA A 213 16.65 -17.93 28.66
N ALA A 214 15.99 -18.30 29.75
CA ALA A 214 16.44 -17.97 31.10
C ALA A 214 17.64 -18.79 31.59
N THR A 215 17.99 -19.87 30.88
CA THR A 215 19.10 -20.79 31.25
C THR A 215 20.34 -20.59 30.40
N ILE A 216 20.32 -19.71 29.40
CA ILE A 216 21.46 -19.46 28.51
C ILE A 216 22.30 -18.34 29.09
N ASP A 217 23.63 -18.54 29.07
CA ASP A 217 24.61 -17.54 29.45
C ASP A 217 24.35 -16.21 28.72
N PRO A 218 24.20 -15.09 29.42
CA PRO A 218 24.01 -13.77 28.83
C PRO A 218 25.04 -13.43 27.73
N HIS A 219 26.29 -13.84 27.89
CA HIS A 219 27.34 -13.60 26.89
C HIS A 219 27.07 -14.34 25.57
N LEU A 220 26.59 -15.58 25.62
CA LEU A 220 26.24 -16.32 24.41
C LEU A 220 25.03 -15.70 23.69
N ARG A 221 24.11 -15.08 24.44
CA ARG A 221 22.94 -14.36 23.86
C ARG A 221 23.40 -13.09 23.16
N ASP A 222 24.27 -12.28 23.81
CA ASP A 222 24.80 -11.05 23.24
C ASP A 222 25.65 -11.35 21.99
N GLU A 223 26.41 -12.42 21.97
CA GLU A 223 27.22 -12.86 20.84
C GLU A 223 26.29 -13.30 19.67
N ALA A 224 25.30 -14.11 19.94
CA ALA A 224 24.32 -14.54 18.91
C ALA A 224 23.53 -13.35 18.31
N GLN A 225 23.17 -12.37 19.13
CA GLN A 225 22.51 -11.15 18.67
C GLN A 225 23.43 -10.29 17.80
N ALA A 226 24.70 -10.15 18.20
CA ALA A 226 25.71 -9.45 17.39
C ALA A 226 25.94 -10.13 16.03
N ASP A 227 25.98 -11.45 15.99
CA ASP A 227 26.12 -12.22 14.75
C ASP A 227 24.89 -12.07 13.84
N ALA A 228 23.67 -12.11 14.40
CA ALA A 228 22.43 -11.88 13.67
C ALA A 228 22.40 -10.46 13.05
N LEU A 229 22.79 -9.44 13.81
CA LEU A 229 22.91 -8.05 13.34
C LEU A 229 23.94 -7.93 12.19
N ASN A 230 25.10 -8.56 12.33
CA ASN A 230 26.12 -8.55 11.29
C ASN A 230 25.66 -9.26 10.02
N LEU A 231 25.00 -10.41 10.12
CA LEU A 231 24.46 -11.14 8.99
C LEU A 231 23.38 -10.32 8.25
N ALA A 232 22.44 -9.71 9.00
CA ALA A 232 21.42 -8.84 8.42
C ALA A 232 22.06 -7.63 7.72
N ARG A 233 23.08 -7.00 8.34
CA ARG A 233 23.80 -5.89 7.71
C ARG A 233 24.43 -6.29 6.39
N HIS A 234 25.13 -7.40 6.32
CA HIS A 234 25.76 -7.88 5.08
C HIS A 234 24.74 -8.14 3.96
N ARG A 235 23.57 -8.68 4.31
CA ARG A 235 22.51 -8.95 3.32
C ARG A 235 21.98 -7.67 2.68
N ILE A 236 21.61 -6.67 3.50
CA ILE A 236 21.03 -5.41 2.96
C ILE A 236 22.11 -4.51 2.32
N GLU A 237 23.36 -4.58 2.80
CA GLU A 237 24.49 -3.87 2.22
C GLU A 237 24.72 -4.27 0.75
N GLY A 238 24.63 -5.56 0.44
CA GLY A 238 24.72 -6.06 -0.93
C GLY A 238 23.65 -5.44 -1.85
N THR A 239 22.41 -5.38 -1.39
CA THR A 239 21.30 -4.76 -2.10
C THR A 239 21.52 -3.25 -2.26
N GLY A 240 21.87 -2.55 -1.18
CA GLY A 240 22.17 -1.12 -1.22
C GLY A 240 23.32 -0.76 -2.16
N ALA A 241 24.41 -1.51 -2.11
CA ALA A 241 25.54 -1.34 -3.02
C ALA A 241 25.17 -1.58 -4.49
N GLN A 242 24.27 -2.52 -4.77
CA GLN A 242 23.76 -2.74 -6.11
C GLN A 242 22.97 -1.53 -6.62
N LEU A 243 22.07 -0.96 -5.81
CA LEU A 243 21.32 0.26 -6.14
C LEU A 243 22.26 1.43 -6.46
N MET A 244 23.28 1.63 -5.63
CA MET A 244 24.28 2.69 -5.86
C MET A 244 25.05 2.49 -7.18
N ARG A 245 25.40 1.25 -7.53
CA ARG A 245 26.03 0.95 -8.83
C ARG A 245 25.13 1.25 -10.03
N GLN A 246 23.82 1.23 -9.82
CA GLN A 246 22.82 1.60 -10.82
C GLN A 246 22.55 3.12 -10.88
N GLY A 247 23.29 3.91 -10.09
CA GLY A 247 23.18 5.37 -10.06
C GLY A 247 22.07 5.91 -9.15
N LEU A 248 21.47 5.05 -8.33
CA LEU A 248 20.43 5.47 -7.38
C LEU A 248 21.05 5.81 -6.01
N PRO A 249 20.70 6.95 -5.42
CA PRO A 249 21.14 7.26 -4.07
C PRO A 249 20.47 6.28 -3.08
N ALA A 250 21.28 5.49 -2.40
CA ALA A 250 20.80 4.47 -1.48
C ALA A 250 21.56 4.49 -0.15
N SER A 251 20.85 4.13 0.91
CA SER A 251 21.41 3.89 2.24
C SER A 251 20.70 2.70 2.89
N TRP A 252 21.27 2.19 3.97
CA TRP A 252 20.68 1.07 4.69
C TRP A 252 20.94 1.18 6.18
N GLN A 253 20.04 0.58 6.97
CA GLN A 253 20.12 0.57 8.42
C GLN A 253 19.59 -0.76 8.97
N VAL A 254 20.22 -1.25 10.02
CA VAL A 254 19.72 -2.37 10.82
C VAL A 254 19.39 -1.85 12.20
N LEU A 255 18.18 -2.17 12.67
CA LEU A 255 17.68 -1.84 14.00
C LEU A 255 17.43 -3.12 14.78
N ALA A 256 17.40 -3.02 16.10
CA ALA A 256 16.97 -4.08 17.01
C ALA A 256 15.67 -3.65 17.71
N GLY A 257 14.81 -4.61 18.01
CA GLY A 257 13.55 -4.40 18.73
C GLY A 257 12.30 -4.82 17.96
N PRO A 258 11.09 -4.47 18.43
CA PRO A 258 9.85 -4.84 17.78
C PRO A 258 9.73 -4.18 16.40
N ALA A 259 9.55 -4.98 15.33
CA ALA A 259 9.70 -4.55 13.94
C ALA A 259 8.81 -3.35 13.58
N ALA A 260 7.48 -3.45 13.77
CA ALA A 260 6.59 -2.38 13.31
C ALA A 260 6.82 -1.05 14.03
N PRO A 261 6.95 -0.96 15.37
CA PRO A 261 7.31 0.26 16.07
C PRO A 261 8.67 0.84 15.63
N ALA A 262 9.69 0.01 15.44
CA ALA A 262 11.02 0.44 15.03
C ALA A 262 11.01 1.05 13.61
N ILE A 263 10.29 0.41 12.67
CA ILE A 263 10.12 0.90 11.30
C ILE A 263 9.37 2.24 11.31
N ILE A 264 8.28 2.36 12.07
CA ILE A 264 7.50 3.61 12.16
C ILE A 264 8.34 4.75 12.73
N ALA A 265 9.14 4.46 13.77
CA ALA A 265 10.02 5.46 14.39
C ALA A 265 11.17 5.91 13.47
N ALA A 266 11.62 5.05 12.56
CA ALA A 266 12.69 5.37 11.60
C ALA A 266 12.18 6.17 10.38
N CYS A 267 10.86 6.17 10.14
CA CYS A 267 10.26 6.99 9.08
C CYS A 267 10.15 8.45 9.52
N VAL A 268 10.50 9.34 8.62
CA VAL A 268 10.38 10.80 8.80
C VAL A 268 9.43 11.38 7.76
N ASP A 269 9.10 12.65 7.91
CA ASP A 269 8.28 13.38 6.95
C ASP A 269 8.86 13.26 5.53
N ARG A 270 7.99 13.13 4.53
CA ARG A 270 8.34 12.94 3.11
C ARG A 270 8.90 11.55 2.77
N ASP A 271 8.83 10.59 3.68
CA ASP A 271 9.05 9.18 3.38
C ASP A 271 7.80 8.52 2.79
N VAL A 272 8.02 7.53 1.95
CA VAL A 272 7.02 6.53 1.56
C VAL A 272 7.55 5.16 1.96
N LEU A 273 6.82 4.46 2.79
CA LEU A 273 7.19 3.12 3.24
C LEU A 273 6.75 2.09 2.19
N VAL A 274 7.66 1.24 1.75
CA VAL A 274 7.40 0.15 0.80
C VAL A 274 7.58 -1.17 1.51
N ILE A 275 6.52 -1.97 1.50
CA ILE A 275 6.47 -3.27 2.18
C ILE A 275 5.87 -4.34 1.30
N THR A 276 6.08 -5.59 1.68
CA THR A 276 5.40 -6.75 1.10
C THR A 276 4.36 -7.31 2.07
N SER A 277 3.35 -7.99 1.54
CA SER A 277 2.28 -8.56 2.36
C SER A 277 2.76 -9.63 3.33
N HIS A 278 3.86 -10.31 2.99
CA HIS A 278 4.47 -11.36 3.78
C HIS A 278 5.98 -11.19 3.77
N GLY A 279 6.61 -11.52 4.91
CA GLY A 279 8.04 -11.71 5.01
C GLY A 279 8.36 -13.21 5.05
N GLN A 280 9.01 -13.66 6.11
CA GLN A 280 9.40 -15.07 6.31
C GLN A 280 8.22 -16.00 6.61
N SER A 281 7.04 -15.48 7.01
CA SER A 281 5.86 -16.27 7.32
C SER A 281 5.07 -16.66 6.06
N SER A 282 4.65 -17.92 5.96
CA SER A 282 4.25 -18.58 4.72
C SER A 282 2.74 -18.71 4.46
N SER A 283 1.87 -17.87 5.03
CA SER A 283 0.43 -17.96 4.74
C SER A 283 0.00 -17.00 3.64
N PRO A 284 -0.37 -17.48 2.43
CA PRO A 284 -0.65 -16.60 1.28
C PRO A 284 -1.96 -15.80 1.37
N TRP A 285 -2.78 -16.08 2.37
CA TRP A 285 -4.13 -15.52 2.51
C TRP A 285 -4.28 -14.50 3.65
N VAL A 286 -3.26 -14.33 4.48
CA VAL A 286 -3.31 -13.46 5.67
C VAL A 286 -2.18 -12.44 5.58
N LEU A 287 -2.52 -11.18 5.72
CA LEU A 287 -1.54 -10.10 5.84
C LEU A 287 -0.65 -10.35 7.06
N GLY A 288 0.67 -10.24 6.90
CA GLY A 288 1.61 -10.42 8.01
C GLY A 288 1.37 -9.40 9.13
N SER A 289 1.59 -9.79 10.38
CA SER A 289 1.35 -8.97 11.57
C SER A 289 2.09 -7.61 11.52
N VAL A 290 3.31 -7.61 11.03
CA VAL A 290 4.11 -6.38 10.85
C VAL A 290 3.47 -5.50 9.78
N ALA A 291 3.13 -6.05 8.61
CA ALA A 291 2.51 -5.32 7.52
C ALA A 291 1.16 -4.70 7.93
N GLU A 292 0.33 -5.46 8.67
CA GLU A 292 -0.94 -4.96 9.20
C GLU A 292 -0.74 -3.79 10.15
N LYS A 293 0.21 -3.90 11.09
CA LYS A 293 0.55 -2.81 12.01
C LYS A 293 1.08 -1.58 11.28
N LEU A 294 1.97 -1.76 10.30
CA LEU A 294 2.50 -0.65 9.52
C LEU A 294 1.41 0.09 8.75
N LEU A 295 0.50 -0.64 8.10
CA LEU A 295 -0.64 -0.03 7.41
C LEU A 295 -1.57 0.72 8.36
N ARG A 296 -1.76 0.21 9.58
CA ARG A 296 -2.64 0.82 10.59
C ARG A 296 -2.02 2.02 11.27
N ASP A 297 -0.73 1.98 11.61
CA ASP A 297 -0.11 2.90 12.56
C ASP A 297 0.88 3.86 11.91
N SER A 298 1.33 3.62 10.66
CA SER A 298 2.25 4.51 9.95
C SER A 298 1.67 5.90 9.76
N ARG A 299 2.48 6.93 9.96
CA ARG A 299 2.13 8.33 9.66
C ARG A 299 2.45 8.71 8.23
N VAL A 300 3.38 8.01 7.60
CA VAL A 300 3.75 8.18 6.21
C VAL A 300 2.94 7.23 5.33
N PRO A 301 2.76 7.54 4.03
CA PRO A 301 2.10 6.63 3.11
C PRO A 301 2.80 5.27 3.04
N VAL A 302 2.02 4.22 2.86
CA VAL A 302 2.52 2.85 2.77
C VAL A 302 2.14 2.25 1.42
N ILE A 303 3.11 1.81 0.66
CA ILE A 303 2.91 1.00 -0.55
C ILE A 303 3.10 -0.47 -0.16
N LEU A 304 2.06 -1.25 -0.36
CA LEU A 304 2.09 -2.69 -0.12
C LEU A 304 2.06 -3.47 -1.42
N LEU A 305 3.03 -4.36 -1.59
CA LEU A 305 3.04 -5.36 -2.65
C LEU A 305 2.55 -6.70 -2.11
N ARG A 306 1.56 -7.28 -2.78
CA ARG A 306 1.23 -8.67 -2.50
C ARG A 306 2.26 -9.61 -3.11
N THR A 307 2.73 -10.51 -2.28
CA THR A 307 3.55 -11.63 -2.72
C THR A 307 2.66 -12.86 -2.77
N SER A 308 2.26 -13.30 -3.97
CA SER A 308 1.63 -14.61 -4.11
C SER A 308 2.67 -15.68 -3.86
N SER A 309 2.35 -16.67 -3.03
CA SER A 309 3.08 -17.93 -2.95
C SER A 309 2.74 -18.76 -4.20
N GLY A 310 3.21 -18.31 -5.37
CA GLY A 310 2.98 -18.97 -6.64
C GLY A 310 4.28 -19.58 -7.14
N ALA A 311 4.33 -20.91 -7.21
CA ALA A 311 5.24 -21.72 -8.01
C ALA A 311 6.75 -21.60 -7.72
N GLU A 312 7.17 -21.87 -6.48
CA GLU A 312 8.49 -22.49 -6.25
C GLU A 312 8.28 -23.97 -5.95
N GLY A 313 8.23 -24.79 -6.99
CA GLY A 313 8.05 -26.22 -6.82
C GLY A 313 7.91 -26.98 -8.14
N ALA A 314 8.66 -26.60 -9.18
CA ALA A 314 8.94 -27.46 -10.31
C ALA A 314 10.18 -26.96 -11.04
N ALA A 315 11.32 -27.29 -10.52
CA ALA A 315 12.52 -27.43 -11.34
C ALA A 315 12.83 -28.92 -11.45
N PRO A 316 13.11 -29.43 -12.66
CA PRO A 316 13.39 -30.84 -12.91
C PRO A 316 14.72 -31.30 -12.31
#